data_46c4bcc50745af7729d9d6c8f8046241
#
_entry.id   46c4bcc50745af7729d9d6c8f8046241
#
_cell.length_a   1.000
_cell.length_b   1.000
_cell.length_c   1.000
_cell.angle_alpha   90.00
_cell.angle_beta   90.00
_cell.angle_gamma   90.00
#
_symmetry.space_group_name_H-M   'P 1'
#
loop_
_entity.id
_entity.type
_entity.pdbx_description
1 polymer ?
#
loop_
_entity_poly.entity_id
_entity_poly.type
_entity_poly.pdbx_seq_one_letter_code
_entity_poly.pdbx_strand_id
1 'polypeptide(L)'
;MNLRAGILLMLAATASLAHSAECVHVRVGYMDQHRPPYWLGDGDKVPNPPGASVDLIHDAVLGAGFGCEPTWVRLPIARLKVALAAGDIDMTPLGEQAYYPAEIALPRDKAGNIDLNRALHNTLVVLVRASDKLPARTNPMQYFKGKVLGAPQGNSFIQRLRDAGLTIDDGGRDLDRNIEKLKLGRIDGVVVGAVTPAHIKATLDKYQGTVVQLPQPMVNTRLWLAFNDSFYRAHPEQVEALWTWLDTNRGRLGYVMQKYRKPD
;
A
#
# COMPACT_ATOMS: atom_id res chain seq x y z
N MET A 1 -75.13 42.93 11.05
CA MET A 1 -74.82 41.76 10.17
C MET A 1 -73.31 41.74 9.98
N ASN A 2 -72.56 41.00 10.78
CA ASN A 2 -71.12 40.98 10.79
C ASN A 2 -70.65 39.60 10.31
N LEU A 3 -70.10 39.56 9.08
CA LEU A 3 -69.48 38.38 8.50
C LEU A 3 -68.03 38.30 9.00
N ARG A 4 -67.68 37.27 9.80
CA ARG A 4 -66.29 36.95 10.18
C ARG A 4 -65.77 35.93 9.20
N ALA A 5 -64.82 36.36 8.34
CA ALA A 5 -64.04 35.48 7.49
C ALA A 5 -62.91 34.78 8.35
N GLY A 6 -63.01 33.48 8.49
CA GLY A 6 -61.95 32.66 9.14
C GLY A 6 -60.91 32.29 8.07
N ILE A 7 -59.67 32.71 8.31
CA ILE A 7 -58.48 32.28 7.50
C ILE A 7 -57.95 30.98 8.11
N LEU A 8 -58.13 29.87 7.40
CA LEU A 8 -57.46 28.58 7.74
C LEU A 8 -56.02 28.63 7.23
N LEU A 9 -55.04 28.71 8.16
CA LEU A 9 -53.65 28.57 7.84
C LEU A 9 -53.34 27.05 7.75
N MET A 10 -53.11 26.53 6.53
CA MET A 10 -52.54 25.19 6.33
C MET A 10 -51.05 25.25 6.56
N LEU A 11 -50.57 24.70 7.67
CA LEU A 11 -49.15 24.38 7.88
C LEU A 11 -48.80 23.15 7.06
N ALA A 12 -48.09 23.37 5.94
CA ALA A 12 -47.44 22.31 5.18
C ALA A 12 -46.20 21.84 5.96
N ALA A 13 -46.31 20.71 6.68
CA ALA A 13 -45.16 20.03 7.28
C ALA A 13 -44.30 19.42 6.15
N THR A 14 -43.20 20.08 5.80
CA THR A 14 -42.16 19.48 4.95
C THR A 14 -41.41 18.42 5.75
N ALA A 15 -41.83 17.16 5.62
CA ALA A 15 -41.05 16.03 6.11
C ALA A 15 -39.74 15.98 5.31
N SER A 16 -38.66 16.47 5.90
CA SER A 16 -37.31 16.19 5.41
C SER A 16 -37.07 14.69 5.55
N LEU A 17 -37.14 13.97 4.42
CA LEU A 17 -36.64 12.60 4.34
C LEU A 17 -35.13 12.67 4.60
N ALA A 18 -34.76 12.42 5.86
CA ALA A 18 -33.36 12.13 6.17
C ALA A 18 -32.98 10.85 5.39
N HIS A 19 -32.37 11.03 4.21
CA HIS A 19 -31.69 9.95 3.53
C HIS A 19 -30.57 9.52 4.48
N SER A 20 -30.74 8.40 5.18
CA SER A 20 -29.61 7.73 5.80
C SER A 20 -28.68 7.38 4.65
N ALA A 21 -27.56 8.09 4.53
CA ALA A 21 -26.54 7.75 3.53
C ALA A 21 -26.20 6.28 3.75
N GLU A 22 -26.57 5.45 2.79
CA GLU A 22 -26.24 4.04 2.79
C GLU A 22 -24.71 3.95 2.80
N CYS A 23 -24.13 3.26 3.81
CA CYS A 23 -22.69 3.20 3.94
C CYS A 23 -22.10 2.33 2.81
N VAL A 24 -20.94 2.73 2.30
CA VAL A 24 -20.22 2.04 1.23
C VAL A 24 -19.32 0.98 1.84
N HIS A 25 -19.60 -0.28 1.55
CA HIS A 25 -18.75 -1.40 1.93
C HIS A 25 -17.58 -1.54 0.96
N VAL A 26 -16.34 -1.59 1.49
CA VAL A 26 -15.12 -1.77 0.69
C VAL A 26 -14.34 -3.00 1.17
N ARG A 27 -13.98 -3.89 0.24
CA ARG A 27 -13.11 -5.05 0.49
C ARG A 27 -11.67 -4.65 0.20
N VAL A 28 -10.85 -4.60 1.24
CA VAL A 28 -9.45 -4.18 1.18
C VAL A 28 -8.53 -5.38 1.14
N GLY A 29 -7.89 -5.61 0.00
CA GLY A 29 -6.88 -6.66 -0.17
C GLY A 29 -5.51 -6.19 0.31
N TYR A 30 -4.79 -7.06 1.05
CA TYR A 30 -3.40 -6.83 1.40
C TYR A 30 -2.64 -8.15 1.58
N MET A 31 -1.30 -8.04 1.69
CA MET A 31 -0.43 -9.22 1.71
C MET A 31 -0.67 -10.09 2.94
N ASP A 32 -0.56 -11.41 2.73
CA ASP A 32 -0.67 -12.47 3.75
C ASP A 32 0.62 -12.74 4.51
N GLN A 33 1.65 -11.89 4.34
CA GLN A 33 3.00 -12.06 4.89
C GLN A 33 3.26 -11.10 6.05
N HIS A 34 3.96 -11.60 7.07
CA HIS A 34 4.45 -10.79 8.18
C HIS A 34 5.52 -9.81 7.73
N ARG A 35 5.20 -8.52 7.79
CA ARG A 35 6.10 -7.44 7.38
C ARG A 35 6.00 -6.24 8.33
N PRO A 36 6.56 -6.39 9.53
CA PRO A 36 6.47 -5.36 10.55
C PRO A 36 7.21 -4.08 10.12
N PRO A 37 6.73 -2.92 10.57
CA PRO A 37 5.54 -2.71 11.39
C PRO A 37 4.26 -2.52 10.58
N TYR A 38 4.30 -2.65 9.24
CA TYR A 38 3.19 -2.31 8.33
C TYR A 38 2.10 -3.36 8.28
N TRP A 39 2.49 -4.62 8.10
CA TRP A 39 1.61 -5.77 7.97
C TRP A 39 2.04 -6.82 8.97
N LEU A 40 1.21 -7.15 9.95
CA LEU A 40 1.56 -8.13 10.96
C LEU A 40 0.89 -9.48 10.67
N GLY A 41 1.45 -10.55 11.24
CA GLY A 41 0.97 -11.93 11.10
C GLY A 41 1.14 -12.53 9.71
N ASP A 42 1.13 -13.84 9.65
CA ASP A 42 1.15 -14.64 8.42
C ASP A 42 -0.19 -15.33 8.18
N GLY A 43 -0.48 -15.63 6.90
CA GLY A 43 -1.69 -16.33 6.48
C GLY A 43 -2.90 -15.41 6.27
N ASP A 44 -4.08 -15.99 6.18
CA ASP A 44 -5.32 -15.36 5.78
C ASP A 44 -6.06 -14.60 6.88
N LYS A 45 -5.74 -14.88 8.15
CA LYS A 45 -6.40 -14.22 9.29
C LYS A 45 -5.80 -12.84 9.56
N VAL A 46 -6.66 -11.87 9.81
CA VAL A 46 -6.26 -10.53 10.26
C VAL A 46 -5.79 -10.62 11.71
N PRO A 47 -4.52 -10.30 12.02
CA PRO A 47 -4.05 -10.33 13.40
C PRO A 47 -4.51 -9.12 14.22
N ASN A 48 -4.38 -9.21 15.52
CA ASN A 48 -4.55 -8.07 16.42
C ASN A 48 -3.28 -7.91 17.27
N PRO A 49 -2.52 -6.80 17.12
CA PRO A 49 -2.76 -5.67 16.21
C PRO A 49 -2.48 -6.03 14.74
N PRO A 50 -3.14 -5.35 13.76
CA PRO A 50 -3.06 -5.74 12.35
C PRO A 50 -1.84 -5.19 11.60
N GLY A 51 -1.29 -4.09 12.06
CA GLY A 51 -0.16 -3.38 11.44
C GLY A 51 -0.49 -1.96 11.00
N ALA A 52 0.54 -1.12 10.94
CA ALA A 52 0.40 0.32 10.73
C ALA A 52 -0.25 0.69 9.38
N SER A 53 -0.09 -0.13 8.34
CA SER A 53 -0.75 0.14 7.06
C SER A 53 -2.24 -0.18 7.10
N VAL A 54 -2.65 -1.20 7.85
CA VAL A 54 -4.07 -1.51 8.06
C VAL A 54 -4.75 -0.37 8.81
N ASP A 55 -4.14 0.10 9.93
CA ASP A 55 -4.66 1.24 10.68
C ASP A 55 -4.76 2.52 9.82
N LEU A 56 -3.73 2.78 8.98
CA LEU A 56 -3.74 3.95 8.09
C LEU A 56 -4.87 3.86 7.05
N ILE A 57 -5.05 2.69 6.43
CA ILE A 57 -6.10 2.47 5.43
C ILE A 57 -7.47 2.56 6.09
N HIS A 58 -7.63 2.02 7.29
CA HIS A 58 -8.86 2.14 8.08
C HIS A 58 -9.22 3.62 8.34
N ASP A 59 -8.24 4.39 8.85
CA ASP A 59 -8.43 5.83 9.07
C ASP A 59 -8.81 6.56 7.77
N ALA A 60 -8.20 6.18 6.62
CA ALA A 60 -8.49 6.77 5.31
C ALA A 60 -9.91 6.43 4.82
N VAL A 61 -10.35 5.19 4.97
CA VAL A 61 -11.70 4.74 4.57
C VAL A 61 -12.78 5.51 5.38
N LEU A 62 -12.62 5.57 6.70
CA LEU A 62 -13.57 6.31 7.54
C LEU A 62 -13.50 7.82 7.28
N GLY A 63 -12.29 8.38 7.13
CA GLY A 63 -12.08 9.80 6.86
C GLY A 63 -12.56 10.26 5.48
N ALA A 64 -12.69 9.32 4.53
CA ALA A 64 -13.21 9.58 3.19
C ALA A 64 -14.75 9.41 3.08
N GLY A 65 -15.43 9.12 4.19
CA GLY A 65 -16.90 9.09 4.22
C GLY A 65 -17.51 7.80 3.67
N PHE A 66 -16.80 6.67 3.68
CA PHE A 66 -17.40 5.39 3.31
C PHE A 66 -18.51 4.98 4.29
N GLY A 67 -18.39 5.34 5.56
CA GLY A 67 -19.43 5.13 6.57
C GLY A 67 -19.51 3.71 7.13
N CYS A 68 -19.03 2.70 6.41
CA CYS A 68 -18.90 1.31 6.84
C CYS A 68 -17.46 0.94 7.19
N GLU A 69 -17.30 -0.01 8.10
CA GLU A 69 -16.03 -0.67 8.37
C GLU A 69 -15.54 -1.45 7.15
N PRO A 70 -14.24 -1.36 6.78
CA PRO A 70 -13.71 -2.12 5.67
C PRO A 70 -13.67 -3.62 5.99
N THR A 71 -13.89 -4.44 4.98
CA THR A 71 -13.65 -5.88 5.05
C THR A 71 -12.23 -6.18 4.58
N TRP A 72 -11.45 -6.87 5.42
CA TRP A 72 -10.04 -7.16 5.15
C TRP A 72 -9.86 -8.54 4.52
N VAL A 73 -9.14 -8.58 3.40
CA VAL A 73 -8.86 -9.83 2.65
C VAL A 73 -7.35 -9.98 2.52
N ARG A 74 -6.79 -11.07 3.04
CA ARG A 74 -5.35 -11.35 2.96
C ARG A 74 -5.05 -12.35 1.86
N LEU A 75 -4.14 -11.98 0.96
CA LEU A 75 -3.76 -12.75 -0.21
C LEU A 75 -2.25 -12.73 -0.44
N PRO A 76 -1.67 -13.77 -1.08
CA PRO A 76 -0.33 -13.69 -1.63
C PRO A 76 -0.17 -12.46 -2.53
N ILE A 77 0.96 -11.76 -2.45
CA ILE A 77 1.19 -10.50 -3.20
C ILE A 77 0.90 -10.68 -4.70
N ALA A 78 1.31 -11.81 -5.28
CA ALA A 78 1.09 -12.11 -6.69
C ALA A 78 -0.39 -12.21 -7.08
N ARG A 79 -1.29 -12.46 -6.13
CA ARG A 79 -2.74 -12.57 -6.36
C ARG A 79 -3.49 -11.25 -6.19
N LEU A 80 -2.94 -10.29 -5.45
CA LEU A 80 -3.64 -9.02 -5.14
C LEU A 80 -4.07 -8.27 -6.39
N LYS A 81 -3.18 -8.12 -7.38
CA LYS A 81 -3.51 -7.42 -8.64
C LYS A 81 -4.58 -8.15 -9.45
N VAL A 82 -4.51 -9.48 -9.50
CA VAL A 82 -5.50 -10.30 -10.22
C VAL A 82 -6.85 -10.21 -9.54
N ALA A 83 -6.90 -10.35 -8.22
CA ALA A 83 -8.13 -10.22 -7.43
C ALA A 83 -8.76 -8.81 -7.55
N LEU A 84 -7.92 -7.76 -7.59
CA LEU A 84 -8.39 -6.39 -7.81
C LEU A 84 -9.03 -6.25 -9.21
N ALA A 85 -8.37 -6.71 -10.26
CA ALA A 85 -8.88 -6.63 -11.63
C ALA A 85 -10.16 -7.46 -11.80
N ALA A 86 -10.24 -8.62 -11.15
CA ALA A 86 -11.44 -9.48 -11.18
C ALA A 86 -12.62 -8.93 -10.36
N GLY A 87 -12.38 -7.96 -9.46
CA GLY A 87 -13.40 -7.45 -8.55
C GLY A 87 -13.65 -8.36 -7.34
N ASP A 88 -12.73 -9.30 -7.04
CA ASP A 88 -12.79 -10.11 -5.80
C ASP A 88 -12.45 -9.25 -4.56
N ILE A 89 -11.67 -8.21 -4.74
CA ILE A 89 -11.39 -7.12 -3.80
C ILE A 89 -11.63 -5.78 -4.49
N ASP A 90 -11.97 -4.74 -3.71
CA ASP A 90 -12.30 -3.42 -4.24
C ASP A 90 -11.11 -2.47 -4.22
N MET A 91 -10.19 -2.65 -3.28
CA MET A 91 -9.01 -1.81 -3.09
C MET A 91 -7.80 -2.63 -2.66
N THR A 92 -6.59 -2.23 -3.12
CA THR A 92 -5.32 -2.77 -2.62
C THR A 92 -4.17 -1.77 -2.82
N PRO A 93 -3.14 -1.76 -1.94
CA PRO A 93 -1.90 -1.07 -2.24
C PRO A 93 -1.23 -1.65 -3.48
N LEU A 94 -0.93 -0.81 -4.47
CA LEU A 94 -0.33 -1.23 -5.73
C LEU A 94 0.85 -0.33 -6.09
N GLY A 95 2.02 -0.95 -6.30
CA GLY A 95 3.24 -0.25 -6.70
C GLY A 95 3.26 0.16 -8.16
N GLU A 96 4.16 1.08 -8.48
CA GLU A 96 4.38 1.59 -9.82
C GLU A 96 4.73 0.48 -10.81
N GLN A 97 4.05 0.46 -11.96
CA GLN A 97 4.21 -0.52 -13.05
C GLN A 97 4.24 0.19 -14.39
N ALA A 98 4.78 -0.48 -15.41
CA ALA A 98 4.76 0.02 -16.79
C ALA A 98 3.33 0.05 -17.38
N TYR A 99 2.47 -0.86 -16.93
CA TYR A 99 1.10 -0.99 -17.42
C TYR A 99 0.14 -1.43 -16.31
N TYR A 100 -1.04 -0.84 -16.32
CA TYR A 100 -2.17 -1.23 -15.48
C TYR A 100 -3.33 -1.69 -16.36
N PRO A 101 -3.97 -2.83 -16.05
CA PRO A 101 -5.21 -3.25 -16.70
C PRO A 101 -6.29 -2.18 -16.62
N ALA A 102 -7.19 -2.14 -17.60
CA ALA A 102 -8.30 -1.17 -17.64
C ALA A 102 -9.28 -1.34 -16.46
N GLU A 103 -9.30 -2.53 -15.88
CA GLU A 103 -10.11 -2.89 -14.72
C GLU A 103 -9.59 -2.30 -13.40
N ILE A 104 -8.44 -1.59 -13.44
CA ILE A 104 -7.81 -0.97 -12.26
C ILE A 104 -7.84 0.55 -12.38
N ALA A 105 -8.55 1.19 -11.45
CA ALA A 105 -8.59 2.63 -11.30
C ALA A 105 -7.46 3.13 -10.39
N LEU A 106 -6.81 4.21 -10.84
CA LEU A 106 -5.79 4.97 -10.13
C LEU A 106 -6.15 6.46 -10.17
N PRO A 107 -5.71 7.28 -9.19
CA PRO A 107 -5.99 8.70 -9.22
C PRO A 107 -5.42 9.35 -10.48
N ARG A 108 -6.20 10.23 -11.10
CA ARG A 108 -5.80 10.94 -12.32
C ARG A 108 -5.74 12.43 -12.10
N ASP A 109 -4.80 13.09 -12.76
CA ASP A 109 -4.71 14.54 -12.82
C ASP A 109 -5.74 15.13 -13.82
N LYS A 110 -5.79 16.46 -13.92
CA LYS A 110 -6.69 17.17 -14.82
C LYS A 110 -6.45 16.86 -16.30
N ALA A 111 -5.27 16.36 -16.66
CA ALA A 111 -4.93 15.97 -18.03
C ALA A 111 -5.24 14.48 -18.31
N GLY A 112 -5.75 13.74 -17.31
CA GLY A 112 -6.07 12.32 -17.42
C GLY A 112 -4.89 11.38 -17.19
N ASN A 113 -3.70 11.88 -16.85
CA ASN A 113 -2.54 11.07 -16.49
C ASN A 113 -2.67 10.58 -15.05
N ILE A 114 -1.95 9.50 -14.71
CA ILE A 114 -1.86 9.03 -13.31
C ILE A 114 -1.29 10.16 -12.46
N ASP A 115 -2.02 10.54 -11.40
CA ASP A 115 -1.61 11.63 -10.52
C ASP A 115 -0.50 11.16 -9.57
N LEU A 116 0.72 11.60 -9.87
CA LEU A 116 1.91 11.27 -9.09
C LEU A 116 1.92 11.96 -7.72
N ASN A 117 1.17 13.05 -7.55
CA ASN A 117 1.08 13.76 -6.27
C ASN A 117 0.22 13.00 -5.27
N ARG A 118 -0.74 12.21 -5.72
CA ARG A 118 -1.58 11.34 -4.87
C ARG A 118 -0.97 9.95 -4.63
N ALA A 119 0.31 9.78 -4.93
CA ALA A 119 1.07 8.58 -4.60
C ALA A 119 1.75 8.69 -3.24
N LEU A 120 1.92 7.56 -2.58
CA LEU A 120 2.87 7.41 -1.48
C LEU A 120 4.28 7.17 -2.06
N HIS A 121 5.27 7.87 -1.54
CA HIS A 121 6.65 7.62 -1.92
C HIS A 121 7.10 6.26 -1.41
N ASN A 122 7.77 5.50 -2.25
CA ASN A 122 8.37 4.22 -1.91
C ASN A 122 9.80 4.19 -2.47
N THR A 123 10.73 3.68 -1.70
CA THR A 123 12.13 3.61 -2.09
C THR A 123 12.55 2.15 -2.13
N LEU A 124 13.14 1.71 -3.24
CA LEU A 124 13.78 0.41 -3.29
C LEU A 124 15.17 0.52 -2.71
N VAL A 125 15.42 -0.27 -1.67
CA VAL A 125 16.73 -0.38 -1.02
C VAL A 125 17.28 -1.79 -1.19
N VAL A 126 18.60 -1.95 -1.03
CA VAL A 126 19.24 -3.25 -1.15
C VAL A 126 19.89 -3.63 0.18
N LEU A 127 19.59 -4.83 0.62
CA LEU A 127 20.26 -5.49 1.74
C LEU A 127 21.36 -6.40 1.19
N VAL A 128 22.53 -6.34 1.81
CA VAL A 128 23.72 -7.14 1.46
C VAL A 128 24.31 -7.79 2.68
N ARG A 129 25.18 -8.78 2.52
CA ARG A 129 25.92 -9.36 3.66
C ARG A 129 26.87 -8.32 4.25
N ALA A 130 26.92 -8.22 5.57
CA ALA A 130 27.87 -7.36 6.25
C ALA A 130 29.33 -7.71 5.92
N SER A 131 29.61 -9.00 5.65
CA SER A 131 30.92 -9.50 5.24
C SER A 131 31.41 -8.99 3.89
N ASP A 132 30.50 -8.52 3.01
CA ASP A 132 30.87 -8.00 1.67
C ASP A 132 31.59 -6.64 1.75
N LYS A 133 31.47 -5.93 2.91
CA LYS A 133 32.16 -4.65 3.20
C LYS A 133 32.08 -3.63 2.07
N LEU A 134 30.93 -3.52 1.43
CA LEU A 134 30.74 -2.63 0.28
C LEU A 134 30.86 -1.15 0.70
N PRO A 135 31.54 -0.32 -0.12
CA PRO A 135 31.65 1.11 0.17
C PRO A 135 30.29 1.80 0.28
N ALA A 136 30.16 2.77 1.18
CA ALA A 136 28.92 3.52 1.38
C ALA A 136 28.40 4.22 0.11
N ARG A 137 29.29 4.57 -0.83
CA ARG A 137 28.95 5.20 -2.13
C ARG A 137 28.64 4.21 -3.25
N THR A 138 28.53 2.91 -2.94
CA THR A 138 28.17 1.90 -3.94
C THR A 138 26.84 2.23 -4.58
N ASN A 139 26.83 2.42 -5.90
CA ASN A 139 25.60 2.60 -6.68
C ASN A 139 24.97 1.22 -6.94
N PRO A 140 23.80 0.90 -6.38
CA PRO A 140 23.23 -0.44 -6.50
C PRO A 140 22.90 -0.82 -7.96
N MET A 141 22.37 0.12 -8.76
CA MET A 141 22.02 -0.16 -10.17
C MET A 141 23.21 -0.58 -11.02
N GLN A 142 24.39 -0.08 -10.69
CA GLN A 142 25.63 -0.45 -11.42
C GLN A 142 26.29 -1.69 -10.82
N TYR A 143 26.35 -1.76 -9.49
CA TYR A 143 27.04 -2.84 -8.78
C TYR A 143 26.40 -4.21 -9.03
N PHE A 144 25.07 -4.27 -9.16
CA PHE A 144 24.36 -5.53 -9.36
C PHE A 144 24.19 -5.95 -10.81
N LYS A 145 24.77 -5.24 -11.78
CA LYS A 145 24.89 -5.76 -13.15
C LYS A 145 25.77 -7.03 -13.15
N GLY A 146 25.22 -8.12 -13.68
CA GLY A 146 25.88 -9.43 -13.68
C GLY A 146 25.87 -10.18 -12.36
N LYS A 147 25.12 -9.70 -11.35
CA LYS A 147 24.88 -10.33 -10.05
C LYS A 147 23.42 -10.66 -9.88
N VAL A 148 23.10 -11.54 -8.94
CA VAL A 148 21.72 -11.97 -8.68
C VAL A 148 21.14 -11.23 -7.46
N LEU A 149 20.03 -10.53 -7.67
CA LEU A 149 19.25 -9.90 -6.63
C LEU A 149 18.02 -10.75 -6.29
N GLY A 150 17.80 -11.05 -5.01
CA GLY A 150 16.56 -11.63 -4.55
C GLY A 150 15.48 -10.56 -4.36
N ALA A 151 14.24 -10.92 -4.66
CA ALA A 151 13.06 -10.11 -4.36
C ALA A 151 11.91 -11.01 -3.91
N PRO A 152 11.05 -10.58 -2.95
CA PRO A 152 9.86 -11.34 -2.61
C PRO A 152 8.93 -11.45 -3.82
N GLN A 153 8.40 -12.64 -4.05
CA GLN A 153 7.55 -12.98 -5.19
C GLN A 153 6.35 -12.02 -5.33
N GLY A 154 6.04 -11.64 -6.57
CA GLY A 154 4.85 -10.83 -6.88
C GLY A 154 5.02 -9.33 -6.70
N ASN A 155 6.19 -8.84 -6.27
CA ASN A 155 6.40 -7.39 -6.17
C ASN A 155 6.38 -6.73 -7.56
N SER A 156 5.68 -5.60 -7.66
CA SER A 156 5.46 -4.87 -8.91
C SER A 156 6.75 -4.35 -9.56
N PHE A 157 7.79 -4.08 -8.77
CA PHE A 157 9.05 -3.54 -9.26
C PHE A 157 9.95 -4.58 -9.95
N ILE A 158 9.68 -5.88 -9.85
CA ILE A 158 10.54 -6.95 -10.37
C ILE A 158 10.75 -6.80 -11.87
N GLN A 159 9.68 -6.63 -12.63
CA GLN A 159 9.77 -6.49 -14.08
C GLN A 159 10.58 -5.26 -14.48
N ARG A 160 10.35 -4.12 -13.83
CA ARG A 160 11.11 -2.88 -14.08
C ARG A 160 12.63 -3.07 -13.88
N LEU A 161 13.03 -3.82 -12.85
CA LEU A 161 14.45 -4.11 -12.60
C LEU A 161 15.03 -5.07 -13.65
N ARG A 162 14.25 -6.05 -14.10
CA ARG A 162 14.64 -6.94 -15.23
C ARG A 162 14.81 -6.15 -16.53
N ASP A 163 13.88 -5.24 -16.82
CA ASP A 163 13.96 -4.38 -18.01
C ASP A 163 15.18 -3.43 -17.96
N ALA A 164 15.64 -3.08 -16.75
CA ALA A 164 16.87 -2.33 -16.52
C ALA A 164 18.15 -3.19 -16.60
N GLY A 165 18.05 -4.46 -16.98
CA GLY A 165 19.16 -5.38 -17.19
C GLY A 165 19.69 -6.05 -15.90
N LEU A 166 18.89 -6.10 -14.83
CA LEU A 166 19.25 -6.78 -13.60
C LEU A 166 18.68 -8.21 -13.57
N THR A 167 19.45 -9.15 -13.01
CA THR A 167 19.02 -10.53 -12.79
C THR A 167 18.28 -10.61 -11.46
N ILE A 168 16.99 -10.96 -11.49
CA ILE A 168 16.15 -11.05 -10.30
C ILE A 168 15.69 -12.49 -10.03
N ASP A 169 16.08 -13.03 -8.88
CA ASP A 169 15.54 -14.25 -8.29
C ASP A 169 14.30 -13.89 -7.45
N ASP A 170 13.12 -14.20 -7.94
CA ASP A 170 11.84 -14.01 -7.28
C ASP A 170 11.23 -15.34 -6.78
N GLY A 171 12.04 -16.38 -6.65
CA GLY A 171 11.62 -17.67 -6.09
C GLY A 171 11.46 -17.69 -4.57
N GLY A 172 11.78 -16.60 -3.86
CA GLY A 172 11.53 -16.44 -2.43
C GLY A 172 10.19 -15.81 -2.16
N ARG A 173 9.28 -16.50 -1.42
CA ARG A 173 7.95 -15.99 -1.09
C ARG A 173 8.00 -14.67 -0.32
N ASP A 174 8.93 -14.56 0.64
CA ASP A 174 9.01 -13.46 1.60
C ASP A 174 10.44 -12.94 1.74
N LEU A 175 10.60 -11.88 2.55
CA LEU A 175 11.89 -11.24 2.79
C LEU A 175 12.85 -12.17 3.55
N ASP A 176 12.37 -12.89 4.55
CA ASP A 176 13.20 -13.76 5.37
C ASP A 176 13.84 -14.88 4.55
N ARG A 177 13.08 -15.52 3.65
CA ARG A 177 13.60 -16.54 2.73
C ARG A 177 14.65 -16.00 1.77
N ASN A 178 14.46 -14.78 1.29
CA ASN A 178 15.48 -14.12 0.46
C ASN A 178 16.73 -13.78 1.28
N ILE A 179 16.61 -13.37 2.54
CA ILE A 179 17.77 -13.13 3.41
C ILE A 179 18.52 -14.45 3.69
N GLU A 180 17.81 -15.56 3.89
CA GLU A 180 18.48 -16.86 4.04
C GLU A 180 19.25 -17.26 2.75
N LYS A 181 18.70 -17.04 1.56
CA LYS A 181 19.43 -17.22 0.29
C LYS A 181 20.67 -16.33 0.22
N LEU A 182 20.57 -15.07 0.67
CA LEU A 182 21.68 -14.12 0.72
C LEU A 182 22.79 -14.63 1.67
N LYS A 183 22.45 -15.08 2.85
CA LYS A 183 23.40 -15.66 3.83
C LYS A 183 24.13 -16.88 3.27
N LEU A 184 23.42 -17.72 2.53
CA LEU A 184 23.98 -18.91 1.87
C LEU A 184 24.77 -18.62 0.59
N GLY A 185 24.93 -17.35 0.18
CA GLY A 185 25.63 -16.96 -1.04
C GLY A 185 24.92 -17.35 -2.33
N ARG A 186 23.63 -17.69 -2.30
CA ARG A 186 22.83 -18.06 -3.47
C ARG A 186 22.38 -16.86 -4.29
N ILE A 187 22.37 -15.70 -3.67
CA ILE A 187 22.11 -14.38 -4.27
C ILE A 187 23.10 -13.38 -3.69
N ASP A 188 23.29 -12.25 -4.37
CA ASP A 188 24.28 -11.23 -4.01
C ASP A 188 23.70 -10.06 -3.21
N GLY A 189 22.38 -9.88 -3.25
CA GLY A 189 21.67 -8.86 -2.50
C GLY A 189 20.17 -9.15 -2.47
N VAL A 190 19.43 -8.45 -1.62
CA VAL A 190 17.96 -8.52 -1.56
C VAL A 190 17.40 -7.13 -1.76
N VAL A 191 16.57 -6.95 -2.78
CA VAL A 191 15.87 -5.69 -3.02
C VAL A 191 14.50 -5.70 -2.33
N VAL A 192 14.20 -4.61 -1.64
CA VAL A 192 12.94 -4.46 -0.89
C VAL A 192 12.45 -3.02 -0.97
N GLY A 193 11.14 -2.84 -1.09
CA GLY A 193 10.52 -1.52 -1.02
C GLY A 193 10.41 -1.04 0.43
N ALA A 194 10.69 0.23 0.66
CA ALA A 194 10.59 0.89 1.96
C ALA A 194 9.84 2.21 1.83
N VAL A 195 8.70 2.33 2.50
CA VAL A 195 7.93 3.59 2.56
C VAL A 195 8.55 4.53 3.60
N THR A 196 9.14 3.98 4.64
CA THR A 196 9.87 4.74 5.69
C THR A 196 11.15 4.00 6.10
N PRO A 197 12.16 4.69 6.67
CA PRO A 197 13.35 4.04 7.23
C PRO A 197 13.03 2.98 8.29
N ALA A 198 11.98 3.18 9.08
CA ALA A 198 11.55 2.23 10.11
C ALA A 198 11.19 0.84 9.55
N HIS A 199 10.81 0.78 8.28
CA HIS A 199 10.50 -0.45 7.56
C HIS A 199 11.69 -1.43 7.55
N ILE A 200 12.86 -0.91 7.32
CA ILE A 200 14.08 -1.73 7.22
C ILE A 200 14.70 -1.99 8.59
N LYS A 201 14.50 -1.06 9.53
CA LYS A 201 15.08 -1.17 10.87
C LYS A 201 14.72 -2.49 11.54
N ALA A 202 13.45 -2.89 11.58
CA ALA A 202 13.03 -4.15 12.20
C ALA A 202 13.73 -5.37 11.58
N THR A 203 13.94 -5.36 10.25
CA THR A 203 14.68 -6.40 9.55
C THR A 203 16.17 -6.38 9.93
N LEU A 204 16.79 -5.20 9.94
CA LEU A 204 18.21 -5.06 10.29
C LEU A 204 18.47 -5.48 11.75
N ASP A 205 17.56 -5.13 12.67
CA ASP A 205 17.64 -5.55 14.08
C ASP A 205 17.57 -7.09 14.22
N LYS A 206 16.66 -7.74 13.46
CA LYS A 206 16.54 -9.21 13.43
C LYS A 206 17.81 -9.92 12.92
N TYR A 207 18.48 -9.33 11.93
CA TYR A 207 19.65 -9.90 11.27
C TYR A 207 20.94 -9.13 11.59
N GLN A 208 21.01 -8.51 12.77
CA GLN A 208 22.14 -7.69 13.19
C GLN A 208 23.48 -8.43 13.03
N GLY A 209 24.48 -7.71 12.49
CA GLY A 209 25.81 -8.25 12.25
C GLY A 209 25.94 -9.16 11.02
N THR A 210 24.83 -9.60 10.44
CA THR A 210 24.82 -10.49 9.26
C THR A 210 24.45 -9.75 7.98
N VAL A 211 23.47 -8.84 8.06
CA VAL A 211 22.92 -8.11 6.93
C VAL A 211 22.95 -6.62 7.21
N VAL A 212 23.32 -5.85 6.20
CA VAL A 212 23.33 -4.37 6.24
C VAL A 212 22.59 -3.82 5.02
N GLN A 213 22.03 -2.63 5.17
CA GLN A 213 21.45 -1.89 4.06
C GLN A 213 22.51 -1.07 3.36
N LEU A 214 22.54 -1.07 2.02
CA LEU A 214 23.33 -0.11 1.26
C LEU A 214 22.77 1.30 1.50
N PRO A 215 23.65 2.29 1.81
CA PRO A 215 23.19 3.66 2.08
C PRO A 215 22.51 4.32 0.88
N GLN A 216 22.97 4.02 -0.33
CA GLN A 216 22.34 4.55 -1.54
C GLN A 216 21.12 3.70 -1.92
N PRO A 217 19.97 4.33 -2.16
CA PRO A 217 18.80 3.64 -2.67
C PRO A 217 19.05 3.13 -4.10
N MET A 218 18.40 2.05 -4.46
CA MET A 218 18.42 1.52 -5.83
C MET A 218 17.62 2.42 -6.78
N VAL A 219 16.37 2.70 -6.41
CA VAL A 219 15.47 3.57 -7.17
C VAL A 219 14.33 4.07 -6.28
N ASN A 220 13.87 5.29 -6.54
CA ASN A 220 12.62 5.78 -5.98
C ASN A 220 11.45 5.33 -6.86
N THR A 221 10.37 4.92 -6.24
CA THR A 221 9.15 4.46 -6.89
C THR A 221 7.93 4.97 -6.12
N ARG A 222 6.74 4.63 -6.57
CA ARG A 222 5.47 5.10 -6.03
C ARG A 222 4.55 3.93 -5.69
N LEU A 223 3.63 4.20 -4.80
CA LEU A 223 2.59 3.29 -4.36
C LEU A 223 1.26 4.04 -4.29
N TRP A 224 0.21 3.47 -4.82
CA TRP A 224 -1.15 4.01 -4.70
C TRP A 224 -2.05 3.02 -3.98
N LEU A 225 -3.13 3.48 -3.38
CA LEU A 225 -4.29 2.64 -3.13
C LEU A 225 -5.08 2.59 -4.43
N ALA A 226 -4.97 1.47 -5.14
CA ALA A 226 -5.65 1.21 -6.40
C ALA A 226 -7.02 0.61 -6.12
N PHE A 227 -8.00 0.93 -6.97
CA PHE A 227 -9.36 0.41 -6.88
C PHE A 227 -9.73 -0.46 -8.09
N ASN A 228 -10.67 -1.38 -7.92
CA ASN A 228 -11.37 -1.96 -9.04
C ASN A 228 -12.16 -0.88 -9.79
N ASP A 229 -12.10 -0.86 -11.12
CA ASP A 229 -12.70 0.20 -11.93
C ASP A 229 -14.24 0.23 -11.81
N SER A 230 -14.89 -0.92 -11.71
CA SER A 230 -16.35 -0.97 -11.50
C SER A 230 -16.75 -0.42 -10.13
N PHE A 231 -15.97 -0.69 -9.09
CA PHE A 231 -16.17 -0.10 -7.77
C PHE A 231 -15.97 1.42 -7.81
N TYR A 232 -14.89 1.89 -8.46
CA TYR A 232 -14.65 3.33 -8.63
C TYR A 232 -15.81 4.03 -9.33
N ARG A 233 -16.33 3.45 -10.42
CA ARG A 233 -17.48 4.03 -11.16
C ARG A 233 -18.76 4.05 -10.32
N ALA A 234 -18.95 3.11 -9.45
CA ALA A 234 -20.12 3.07 -8.55
C ALA A 234 -20.00 4.07 -7.38
N HIS A 235 -18.76 4.37 -6.91
CA HIS A 235 -18.50 5.19 -5.74
C HIS A 235 -17.40 6.24 -5.96
N PRO A 236 -17.49 7.07 -7.02
CA PRO A 236 -16.40 7.97 -7.39
C PRO A 236 -16.10 9.01 -6.32
N GLU A 237 -17.12 9.51 -5.62
CA GLU A 237 -16.96 10.54 -4.58
C GLU A 237 -16.13 10.03 -3.41
N GLN A 238 -16.43 8.84 -2.89
CA GLN A 238 -15.71 8.25 -1.76
C GLN A 238 -14.28 7.89 -2.15
N VAL A 239 -14.05 7.35 -3.35
CA VAL A 239 -12.72 6.97 -3.82
C VAL A 239 -11.84 8.20 -4.04
N GLU A 240 -12.35 9.26 -4.68
CA GLU A 240 -11.64 10.53 -4.85
C GLU A 240 -11.35 11.20 -3.51
N ALA A 241 -12.31 11.15 -2.57
CA ALA A 241 -12.12 11.65 -1.22
C ALA A 241 -11.02 10.87 -0.47
N LEU A 242 -10.93 9.54 -0.65
CA LEU A 242 -9.89 8.71 -0.05
C LEU A 242 -8.50 9.07 -0.59
N TRP A 243 -8.35 9.22 -1.89
CA TRP A 243 -7.07 9.65 -2.47
C TRP A 243 -6.67 11.05 -2.02
N THR A 244 -7.63 11.95 -1.87
CA THR A 244 -7.41 13.31 -1.35
C THR A 244 -7.04 13.27 0.14
N TRP A 245 -7.72 12.41 0.92
CA TRP A 245 -7.41 12.23 2.34
C TRP A 245 -5.97 11.75 2.55
N LEU A 246 -5.51 10.78 1.76
CA LEU A 246 -4.13 10.30 1.82
C LEU A 246 -3.11 11.39 1.47
N ASP A 247 -3.40 12.24 0.49
CA ASP A 247 -2.53 13.34 0.11
C ASP A 247 -2.43 14.39 1.23
N THR A 248 -3.55 14.78 1.80
CA THR A 248 -3.61 15.78 2.87
C THR A 248 -3.11 15.26 4.23
N ASN A 249 -3.13 13.94 4.45
CA ASN A 249 -2.72 13.30 5.70
C ASN A 249 -1.41 12.50 5.60
N ARG A 250 -0.46 12.93 4.75
CA ARG A 250 0.82 12.22 4.52
C ARG A 250 1.61 11.91 5.80
N GLY A 251 1.53 12.78 6.80
CA GLY A 251 2.16 12.57 8.11
C GLY A 251 1.50 11.49 8.98
N ARG A 252 0.26 11.09 8.65
CA ARG A 252 -0.54 10.16 9.46
C ARG A 252 0.13 8.80 9.62
N LEU A 253 0.79 8.29 8.57
CA LEU A 253 1.53 7.03 8.64
C LEU A 253 2.60 7.09 9.74
N GLY A 254 3.35 8.18 9.85
CA GLY A 254 4.35 8.38 10.91
C GLY A 254 3.75 8.32 12.31
N TYR A 255 2.57 8.92 12.49
CA TYR A 255 1.82 8.87 13.76
C TYR A 255 1.34 7.46 14.08
N VAL A 256 0.70 6.78 13.13
CA VAL A 256 0.21 5.41 13.32
C VAL A 256 1.35 4.44 13.62
N MET A 257 2.50 4.62 12.98
CA MET A 257 3.71 3.83 13.20
C MET A 257 4.21 3.86 14.65
N GLN A 258 3.92 4.93 15.41
CA GLN A 258 4.33 5.02 16.82
C GLN A 258 3.67 3.93 17.69
N LYS A 259 2.44 3.52 17.36
CA LYS A 259 1.73 2.43 18.06
C LYS A 259 2.46 1.09 17.94
N TYR A 260 3.27 0.92 16.90
CA TYR A 260 3.96 -0.33 16.54
C TYR A 260 5.46 -0.31 16.85
N ARG A 261 5.96 0.77 17.42
CA ARG A 261 7.32 0.81 17.94
C ARG A 261 7.36 -0.02 19.24
N LYS A 262 8.31 -0.95 19.31
CA LYS A 262 8.62 -1.54 20.62
C LYS A 262 9.08 -0.40 21.54
N PRO A 263 8.61 -0.34 22.79
CA PRO A 263 9.28 0.52 23.77
C PRO A 263 10.74 0.07 23.88
N ASP A 264 11.65 1.04 23.87
CA ASP A 264 13.10 0.84 24.04
C ASP A 264 13.40 0.25 25.42
#